data_3d1f4d5bb5e184810a4b272b06a41227
#
_entry.id   3d1f4d5bb5e184810a4b272b06a41227
#
_cell.length_a   1.000
_cell.length_b   1.000
_cell.length_c   1.000
_cell.angle_alpha   90.00
_cell.angle_beta   90.00
_cell.angle_gamma   90.00
#
_symmetry.space_group_name_H-M   'P 1'
#
loop_
_entity.id
_entity.type
_entity.pdbx_description
1 polymer ?
#
loop_
_entity_poly.entity_id
_entity_poly.type
_entity_poly.pdbx_seq_one_letter_code
_entity_poly.pdbx_strand_id
1 'polypeptide(L)'
;MTCSRLFQPHENLSDEVNRNLVQSEIEGGVRLQDLEPGSVLRMHTQNTSYEIVVLHGGSAYLSGHPLYCPQPVLVTIAGSTWGGSMLKLHFIGRGMHLEFRHPGYPTPIVTSIIREIRECRRTSVARSGRQVWTERFAGDEGEPSQGEGPQARLSP
;
A
#
# COMPACT_ATOMS: atom_id res chain seq x y z
N MET A 1 22.27 -15.43 -7.10
CA MET A 1 22.08 -15.94 -5.71
C MET A 1 22.03 -14.75 -4.78
N THR A 2 20.85 -14.34 -4.37
CA THR A 2 20.66 -13.35 -3.34
C THR A 2 21.02 -13.99 -2.02
N CYS A 3 22.16 -13.61 -1.46
CA CYS A 3 22.51 -13.94 -0.10
C CYS A 3 21.49 -13.26 0.81
N SER A 4 20.51 -14.01 1.28
CA SER A 4 19.74 -13.61 2.47
C SER A 4 20.75 -13.40 3.58
N ARG A 5 21.02 -12.15 3.92
CA ARG A 5 21.67 -11.86 5.20
C ARG A 5 20.65 -12.24 6.25
N LEU A 6 20.77 -13.47 6.71
CA LEU A 6 20.03 -13.92 7.88
C LEU A 6 20.35 -12.94 9.01
N PHE A 7 19.31 -12.37 9.56
CA PHE A 7 19.44 -11.49 10.73
C PHE A 7 20.18 -12.26 11.84
N GLN A 8 21.30 -11.71 12.29
CA GLN A 8 21.98 -12.25 13.46
C GLN A 8 21.40 -11.58 14.71
N PRO A 9 20.96 -12.37 15.70
CA PRO A 9 20.50 -11.82 16.96
C PRO A 9 21.56 -10.88 17.57
N HIS A 10 21.11 -9.72 18.03
CA HIS A 10 21.98 -8.72 18.66
C HIS A 10 21.97 -8.90 20.17
N GLU A 11 23.15 -8.92 20.77
CA GLU A 11 23.33 -9.19 22.20
C GLU A 11 22.63 -8.17 23.13
N ASN A 12 22.42 -6.95 22.63
CA ASN A 12 21.79 -5.86 23.39
C ASN A 12 20.26 -5.80 23.22
N LEU A 13 19.66 -6.73 22.48
CA LEU A 13 18.22 -6.81 22.30
C LEU A 13 17.66 -8.00 23.09
N SER A 14 16.46 -7.84 23.64
CA SER A 14 15.78 -8.95 24.30
C SER A 14 15.52 -10.10 23.34
N ASP A 15 15.41 -11.31 23.86
CA ASP A 15 15.11 -12.51 23.07
C ASP A 15 13.78 -12.39 22.29
N GLU A 16 12.81 -11.70 22.88
CA GLU A 16 11.54 -11.44 22.21
C GLU A 16 11.71 -10.53 20.99
N VAL A 17 12.48 -9.46 21.12
CA VAL A 17 12.80 -8.54 20.03
C VAL A 17 13.58 -9.26 18.93
N ASN A 18 14.56 -10.05 19.29
CA ASN A 18 15.33 -10.85 18.32
C ASN A 18 14.43 -11.84 17.57
N ARG A 19 13.53 -12.53 18.27
CA ARG A 19 12.56 -13.45 17.63
C ARG A 19 11.64 -12.72 16.67
N ASN A 20 11.13 -11.55 17.04
CA ASN A 20 10.24 -10.75 16.18
C ASN A 20 10.95 -10.29 14.91
N LEU A 21 12.22 -9.87 15.02
CA LEU A 21 13.02 -9.49 13.87
C LEU A 21 13.25 -10.67 12.92
N VAL A 22 13.63 -11.84 13.45
CA VAL A 22 13.78 -13.06 12.65
C VAL A 22 12.48 -13.45 12.00
N GLN A 23 11.36 -13.40 12.72
CA GLN A 23 10.05 -13.74 12.21
C GLN A 23 9.64 -12.81 11.04
N SER A 24 9.92 -11.52 11.15
CA SER A 24 9.62 -10.57 10.07
C SER A 24 10.43 -10.83 8.79
N GLU A 25 11.65 -11.33 8.92
CA GLU A 25 12.48 -11.72 7.76
C GLU A 25 11.95 -13.02 7.11
N ILE A 26 11.40 -13.93 7.91
CA ILE A 26 10.81 -15.19 7.41
C ILE A 26 9.47 -14.93 6.73
N GLU A 27 8.58 -14.17 7.35
CA GLU A 27 7.26 -13.87 6.80
C GLU A 27 7.31 -12.96 5.59
N GLY A 28 8.36 -12.15 5.51
CA GLY A 28 8.63 -11.28 4.39
C GLY A 28 7.80 -10.00 4.41
N GLY A 29 8.11 -9.14 3.47
CA GLY A 29 7.48 -7.84 3.31
C GLY A 29 8.17 -7.02 2.24
N VAL A 30 7.86 -5.73 2.23
CA VAL A 30 8.35 -4.78 1.24
C VAL A 30 9.04 -3.61 1.95
N ARG A 31 10.22 -3.26 1.49
CA ARG A 31 10.91 -2.03 1.89
C ARG A 31 10.48 -0.90 0.98
N LEU A 32 9.97 0.18 1.53
CA LEU A 32 9.53 1.33 0.74
C LEU A 32 10.65 1.95 -0.10
N GLN A 33 11.89 1.87 0.38
CA GLN A 33 13.06 2.39 -0.31
C GLN A 33 13.41 1.62 -1.58
N ASP A 34 12.99 0.36 -1.68
CA ASP A 34 13.24 -0.50 -2.84
C ASP A 34 12.17 -0.34 -3.93
N LEU A 35 11.14 0.48 -3.66
CA LEU A 35 10.05 0.74 -4.58
C LEU A 35 10.27 2.05 -5.31
N GLU A 36 9.97 2.05 -6.60
CA GLU A 36 9.93 3.27 -7.39
C GLU A 36 8.72 4.14 -7.00
N PRO A 37 8.89 5.47 -6.97
CA PRO A 37 7.75 6.37 -6.79
C PRO A 37 6.65 6.12 -7.80
N GLY A 38 5.42 6.03 -7.31
CA GLY A 38 4.26 5.67 -8.12
C GLY A 38 3.97 4.17 -8.17
N SER A 39 4.79 3.33 -7.51
CA SER A 39 4.46 1.92 -7.30
C SER A 39 3.18 1.81 -6.49
N VAL A 40 2.33 0.85 -6.84
CA VAL A 40 1.07 0.59 -6.17
C VAL A 40 1.17 -0.73 -5.41
N LEU A 41 0.89 -0.67 -4.12
CA LEU A 41 0.76 -1.85 -3.26
C LEU A 41 -0.69 -2.05 -2.87
N ARG A 42 -1.16 -3.28 -2.93
CA ARG A 42 -2.40 -3.71 -2.29
C ARG A 42 -2.06 -4.48 -1.04
N MET A 43 -2.55 -4.00 0.08
CA MET A 43 -2.30 -4.58 1.39
C MET A 43 -3.62 -5.02 2.00
N HIS A 44 -3.71 -6.29 2.34
CA HIS A 44 -4.84 -6.84 3.07
C HIS A 44 -4.44 -7.05 4.51
N THR A 45 -5.14 -6.39 5.40
CA THR A 45 -5.03 -6.64 6.84
C THR A 45 -6.16 -7.56 7.31
N GLN A 46 -6.15 -7.92 8.56
CA GLN A 46 -7.21 -8.75 9.13
C GLN A 46 -8.61 -8.15 8.93
N ASN A 47 -8.73 -6.83 8.97
CA ASN A 47 -10.03 -6.16 8.97
C ASN A 47 -10.30 -5.31 7.71
N THR A 48 -9.27 -4.93 6.97
CA THR A 48 -9.40 -3.91 5.91
C THR A 48 -8.41 -4.16 4.79
N SER A 49 -8.82 -3.80 3.59
CA SER A 49 -7.95 -3.77 2.41
C SER A 49 -7.55 -2.34 2.11
N TYR A 50 -6.27 -2.12 1.90
CA TYR A 50 -5.69 -0.82 1.58
C TYR A 50 -5.02 -0.83 0.22
N GLU A 51 -5.08 0.30 -0.45
CA GLU A 51 -4.25 0.60 -1.60
C GLU A 51 -3.27 1.71 -1.23
N ILE A 52 -2.00 1.48 -1.55
CA ILE A 52 -0.90 2.36 -1.21
C ILE A 52 -0.18 2.74 -2.49
N VAL A 53 -0.20 4.02 -2.84
CA VAL A 53 0.62 4.56 -3.94
C VAL A 53 1.84 5.21 -3.33
N VAL A 54 2.99 4.57 -3.52
CA VAL A 54 4.25 4.98 -2.89
C VAL A 54 4.79 6.24 -3.57
N LEU A 55 5.24 7.19 -2.78
CA LEU A 55 5.91 8.41 -3.19
C LEU A 55 7.33 8.44 -2.60
N HIS A 56 7.98 9.59 -2.68
CA HIS A 56 9.31 9.79 -2.11
C HIS A 56 9.27 9.97 -0.59
N GLY A 57 10.35 9.56 0.10
CA GLY A 57 10.60 9.91 1.50
C GLY A 57 9.62 9.31 2.51
N GLY A 58 9.04 8.14 2.21
CA GLY A 58 8.06 7.50 3.07
C GLY A 58 6.64 8.06 2.93
N SER A 59 6.43 9.04 2.07
CA SER A 59 5.10 9.53 1.73
C SER A 59 4.36 8.57 0.82
N ALA A 60 3.07 8.49 0.97
CA ALA A 60 2.21 7.66 0.12
C ALA A 60 0.78 8.21 0.09
N TYR A 61 0.05 7.91 -0.98
CA TYR A 61 -1.40 8.00 -0.95
C TYR A 61 -1.97 6.69 -0.46
N LEU A 62 -2.75 6.75 0.61
CA LEU A 62 -3.39 5.60 1.25
C LEU A 62 -4.89 5.71 1.08
N SER A 63 -5.54 4.63 0.67
CA SER A 63 -7.00 4.52 0.58
C SER A 63 -7.47 3.13 1.01
N GLY A 64 -8.78 3.01 1.28
CA GLY A 64 -9.45 1.75 1.56
C GLY A 64 -10.12 1.67 2.92
N HIS A 65 -9.68 2.41 3.93
CA HIS A 65 -10.34 2.38 5.24
C HIS A 65 -11.53 3.36 5.27
N PRO A 66 -12.74 2.88 5.60
CA PRO A 66 -13.97 3.68 5.48
C PRO A 66 -13.99 4.93 6.37
N LEU A 67 -13.25 4.93 7.46
CA LEU A 67 -13.18 6.06 8.39
C LEU A 67 -11.97 6.96 8.13
N TYR A 68 -10.77 6.38 8.04
CA TYR A 68 -9.54 7.16 7.99
C TYR A 68 -9.14 7.58 6.57
N CYS A 69 -9.39 6.76 5.60
CA CYS A 69 -9.03 7.02 4.20
C CYS A 69 -10.01 6.33 3.22
N PRO A 70 -11.28 6.80 3.19
CA PRO A 70 -12.25 6.29 2.20
C PRO A 70 -11.85 6.64 0.77
N GLN A 71 -11.09 7.73 0.63
CA GLN A 71 -10.47 8.17 -0.62
C GLN A 71 -8.96 8.31 -0.42
N PRO A 72 -8.16 8.38 -1.50
CA PRO A 72 -6.72 8.54 -1.37
C PRO A 72 -6.35 9.78 -0.56
N VAL A 73 -5.62 9.58 0.52
CA VAL A 73 -5.13 10.63 1.41
C VAL A 73 -3.61 10.56 1.46
N LEU A 74 -2.96 11.70 1.38
CA LEU A 74 -1.52 11.80 1.55
C LEU A 74 -1.14 11.53 3.01
N VAL A 75 -0.40 10.48 3.24
CA VAL A 75 0.09 10.06 4.56
C VAL A 75 1.60 9.89 4.56
N THR A 76 2.19 9.83 5.74
CA THR A 76 3.58 9.41 5.92
C THR A 76 3.58 8.03 6.57
N ILE A 77 4.14 7.05 5.88
CA ILE A 77 4.30 5.70 6.42
C ILE A 77 5.56 5.66 7.27
N ALA A 78 5.38 5.38 8.55
CA ALA A 78 6.51 5.22 9.47
C ALA A 78 7.17 3.85 9.29
N GLY A 79 6.38 2.82 9.12
CA GLY A 79 6.84 1.45 8.97
C GLY A 79 5.83 0.45 9.51
N SER A 80 6.31 -0.66 10.04
CA SER A 80 5.46 -1.70 10.64
C SER A 80 5.89 -2.03 12.07
N THR A 81 4.92 -2.36 12.92
CA THR A 81 5.12 -2.69 14.33
C THR A 81 4.58 -4.07 14.68
N TRP A 82 5.05 -4.64 15.80
CA TRP A 82 4.51 -5.87 16.40
C TRP A 82 3.66 -5.54 17.63
N GLY A 83 2.69 -4.63 17.50
CA GLY A 83 1.82 -4.29 18.62
C GLY A 83 2.26 -3.09 19.45
N GLY A 84 2.99 -2.14 18.84
CA GLY A 84 3.17 -0.80 19.38
C GLY A 84 4.49 -0.53 20.13
N SER A 85 5.32 -1.53 20.38
CA SER A 85 6.55 -1.32 21.14
C SER A 85 7.83 -1.25 20.29
N MET A 86 7.79 -1.67 19.04
CA MET A 86 8.94 -1.67 18.15
C MET A 86 8.54 -1.40 16.72
N LEU A 87 9.18 -0.44 16.11
CA LEU A 87 8.91 0.01 14.74
C LEU A 87 10.06 -0.40 13.82
N LYS A 88 9.74 -1.16 12.78
CA LYS A 88 10.65 -1.39 11.66
C LYS A 88 10.41 -0.31 10.61
N LEU A 89 11.31 0.67 10.57
CA LEU A 89 11.17 1.86 9.73
C LEU A 89 11.12 1.52 8.23
N HIS A 90 10.25 2.19 7.51
CA HIS A 90 10.10 2.10 6.05
C HIS A 90 9.88 0.68 5.53
N PHE A 91 9.35 -0.20 6.37
CA PHE A 91 9.07 -1.59 6.05
C PHE A 91 7.59 -1.89 6.24
N ILE A 92 6.98 -2.57 5.27
CA ILE A 92 5.62 -3.09 5.37
C ILE A 92 5.74 -4.60 5.41
N GLY A 93 5.45 -5.21 6.56
CA GLY A 93 5.69 -6.63 6.80
C GLY A 93 4.43 -7.43 7.10
N ARG A 94 4.37 -8.65 6.58
CA ARG A 94 3.33 -9.62 6.95
C ARG A 94 3.47 -9.98 8.43
N GLY A 95 2.33 -10.20 9.10
CA GLY A 95 2.30 -10.50 10.53
C GLY A 95 2.51 -9.29 11.42
N MET A 96 2.74 -8.12 10.85
CA MET A 96 2.95 -6.85 11.54
C MET A 96 1.75 -5.92 11.34
N HIS A 97 1.78 -4.78 12.03
CA HIS A 97 0.80 -3.71 11.87
C HIS A 97 1.45 -2.53 11.14
N LEU A 98 0.77 -1.97 10.14
CA LEU A 98 1.25 -0.74 9.51
C LEU A 98 1.01 0.45 10.43
N GLU A 99 2.04 1.28 10.61
CA GLU A 99 1.95 2.57 11.29
C GLU A 99 2.13 3.72 10.29
N PHE A 100 1.17 4.64 10.28
CA PHE A 100 1.21 5.81 9.42
C PHE A 100 0.67 7.05 10.10
N ARG A 101 1.13 8.21 9.65
CA ARG A 101 0.65 9.53 10.10
C ARG A 101 -0.33 10.10 9.08
N HIS A 102 -1.50 10.40 9.56
CA HIS A 102 -2.56 11.04 8.78
C HIS A 102 -2.69 12.51 9.19
N PRO A 103 -2.78 13.46 8.22
CA PRO A 103 -2.81 14.90 8.56
C PRO A 103 -4.02 15.33 9.41
N GLY A 104 -5.11 14.59 9.36
CA GLY A 104 -6.31 14.85 10.15
C GLY A 104 -6.31 14.31 11.58
N TYR A 105 -5.25 13.59 11.98
CA TYR A 105 -5.17 12.94 13.30
C TYR A 105 -3.86 13.28 14.00
N PRO A 106 -3.89 13.63 15.30
CA PRO A 106 -2.70 14.04 16.04
C PRO A 106 -1.76 12.88 16.38
N THR A 107 -2.29 11.66 16.44
CA THR A 107 -1.52 10.45 16.76
C THR A 107 -1.37 9.55 15.53
N PRO A 108 -0.29 8.77 15.46
CA PRO A 108 -0.16 7.77 14.41
C PRO A 108 -1.33 6.77 14.44
N ILE A 109 -1.72 6.33 13.26
CA ILE A 109 -2.74 5.30 13.10
C ILE A 109 -2.03 3.96 12.86
N VAL A 110 -2.48 2.93 13.58
CA VAL A 110 -1.95 1.57 13.48
C VAL A 110 -3.05 0.65 12.97
N THR A 111 -2.75 -0.08 11.90
CA THR A 111 -3.71 -1.01 11.29
C THR A 111 -3.85 -2.32 12.07
N SER A 112 -4.83 -3.13 11.71
CA SER A 112 -4.84 -4.55 12.08
C SER A 112 -3.69 -5.31 11.38
N ILE A 113 -3.46 -6.56 11.79
CA ILE A 113 -2.35 -7.38 11.29
C ILE A 113 -2.40 -7.52 9.77
N ILE A 114 -1.27 -7.26 9.12
CA ILE A 114 -1.08 -7.41 7.69
C ILE A 114 -1.03 -8.90 7.35
N ARG A 115 -1.91 -9.34 6.46
CA ARG A 115 -2.00 -10.73 6.00
C ARG A 115 -1.37 -10.94 4.64
N GLU A 116 -1.54 -9.98 3.75
CA GLU A 116 -1.07 -10.08 2.38
C GLU A 116 -0.62 -8.72 1.85
N ILE A 117 0.44 -8.74 1.05
CA ILE A 117 0.95 -7.58 0.34
C ILE A 117 1.18 -8.01 -1.10
N ARG A 118 0.63 -7.25 -2.05
CA ARG A 118 0.84 -7.42 -3.48
C ARG A 118 1.34 -6.13 -4.10
N GLU A 119 2.43 -6.20 -4.82
CA GLU A 119 2.88 -5.11 -5.66
C GLU A 119 2.18 -5.21 -7.02
N CYS A 120 1.42 -4.16 -7.36
CA CYS A 120 0.82 -4.01 -8.67
C CYS A 120 1.83 -3.31 -9.58
N ARG A 121 2.53 -4.06 -10.41
CA ARG A 121 3.43 -3.47 -11.40
C ARG A 121 2.62 -2.70 -12.43
N ARG A 122 3.02 -1.46 -12.69
CA ARG A 122 2.56 -0.75 -13.87
C ARG A 122 3.03 -1.53 -15.09
N THR A 123 2.09 -2.06 -15.85
CA THR A 123 2.41 -2.51 -17.19
C THR A 123 2.70 -1.24 -17.99
N SER A 124 3.97 -0.93 -18.19
CA SER A 124 4.34 0.15 -19.09
C SER A 124 3.96 -0.29 -20.50
N VAL A 125 2.80 0.15 -20.97
CA VAL A 125 2.51 0.11 -22.38
C VAL A 125 3.39 1.17 -23.01
N ALA A 126 4.49 0.72 -23.60
CA ALA A 126 5.41 1.56 -24.32
C ALA A 126 4.68 2.27 -25.47
N ARG A 127 4.99 3.56 -25.63
CA ARG A 127 4.83 4.34 -26.86
C ARG A 127 3.45 4.90 -27.20
N SER A 128 2.82 5.59 -26.33
CA SER A 128 2.13 6.85 -26.69
C SER A 128 1.66 7.50 -25.42
N GLY A 129 2.04 8.70 -25.16
CA GLY A 129 1.87 9.48 -23.94
C GLY A 129 0.47 9.55 -23.32
N ARG A 130 -0.25 8.48 -23.34
CA ARG A 130 -1.49 8.30 -22.61
C ARG A 130 -1.28 7.20 -21.58
N GLN A 131 -1.21 7.60 -20.35
CA GLN A 131 -1.36 6.66 -19.24
C GLN A 131 -2.79 6.16 -19.24
N VAL A 132 -2.99 4.99 -19.81
CA VAL A 132 -4.27 4.29 -19.67
C VAL A 132 -4.20 3.48 -18.39
N TRP A 133 -4.93 3.88 -17.39
CA TRP A 133 -5.18 3.08 -16.22
C TRP A 133 -6.11 1.95 -16.60
N THR A 134 -5.57 0.79 -16.91
CA THR A 134 -6.38 -0.41 -17.02
C THR A 134 -6.47 -1.07 -15.66
N GLU A 135 -7.31 -0.55 -14.81
CA GLU A 135 -7.86 -1.34 -13.74
C GLU A 135 -8.92 -2.26 -14.34
N ARG A 136 -8.60 -3.51 -14.49
CA ARG A 136 -9.63 -4.51 -14.64
C ARG A 136 -10.19 -4.78 -13.25
N PHE A 137 -11.24 -4.08 -12.90
CA PHE A 137 -12.14 -4.57 -11.89
C PHE A 137 -12.85 -5.79 -12.48
N ALA A 138 -12.63 -6.96 -11.89
CA ALA A 138 -13.46 -8.11 -12.15
C ALA A 138 -14.85 -7.81 -11.58
N GLY A 139 -15.82 -7.53 -12.45
CA GLY A 139 -17.23 -7.48 -12.12
C GLY A 139 -17.81 -6.08 -11.95
N ASP A 140 -18.00 -5.38 -13.01
CA ASP A 140 -19.23 -4.67 -13.31
C ASP A 140 -19.28 -4.36 -14.81
N GLU A 141 -20.05 -5.13 -15.53
CA GLU A 141 -20.43 -4.81 -16.89
C GLU A 141 -21.61 -3.83 -16.85
N GLY A 142 -21.29 -2.58 -16.54
CA GLY A 142 -22.17 -1.46 -16.82
C GLY A 142 -21.95 -1.03 -18.26
N GLU A 143 -22.80 -1.46 -19.19
CA GLU A 143 -22.84 -0.90 -20.52
C GLU A 143 -22.97 0.62 -20.45
N PRO A 144 -22.15 1.36 -21.19
CA PRO A 144 -22.44 2.76 -21.42
C PRO A 144 -23.67 2.81 -22.33
N SER A 145 -24.80 3.18 -21.79
CA SER A 145 -25.94 3.56 -22.60
C SER A 145 -25.53 4.71 -23.51
N GLN A 146 -25.52 4.45 -24.81
CA GLN A 146 -25.40 5.49 -25.80
C GLN A 146 -26.63 6.38 -25.69
N GLY A 147 -26.45 7.51 -25.01
CA GLY A 147 -27.40 8.59 -25.09
C GLY A 147 -27.33 9.19 -26.48
N GLU A 148 -28.29 8.85 -27.33
CA GLU A 148 -28.49 9.60 -28.55
C GLU A 148 -28.77 11.06 -28.18
N GLY A 149 -27.82 11.91 -28.54
CA GLY A 149 -28.03 13.34 -28.49
C GLY A 149 -29.16 13.78 -29.43
N PRO A 150 -30.00 14.73 -29.01
CA PRO A 150 -31.05 15.22 -29.85
C PRO A 150 -30.49 15.89 -31.10
N GLN A 151 -30.85 15.38 -32.26
CA GLN A 151 -30.57 16.07 -33.52
C GLN A 151 -31.35 17.37 -33.54
N ALA A 152 -30.64 18.46 -33.57
CA ALA A 152 -31.24 19.76 -33.87
C ALA A 152 -31.73 19.75 -35.30
N ARG A 153 -33.04 19.70 -35.51
CA ARG A 153 -33.66 20.00 -36.80
C ARG A 153 -33.62 21.50 -36.97
N LEU A 154 -32.80 21.95 -37.91
CA LEU A 154 -32.95 23.25 -38.50
C LEU A 154 -34.07 23.17 -39.50
N SER A 155 -35.17 23.82 -39.20
CA SER A 155 -36.21 24.12 -40.19
C SER A 155 -35.89 25.41 -40.91
N PRO A 156 -36.22 25.53 -42.20
CA PRO A 156 -35.96 26.72 -42.99
C PRO A 156 -36.79 27.93 -42.59
#